data_ff28df6af52214a348fd462648618972
#
_entry.id   ff28df6af52214a348fd462648618972
#
_cell.length_a   1.000
_cell.length_b   1.000
_cell.length_c   1.000
_cell.angle_alpha   90.00
_cell.angle_beta   90.00
_cell.angle_gamma   90.00
#
_symmetry.space_group_name_H-M   'P 1'
#
loop_
_entity.id
_entity.type
_entity.pdbx_description
1 polymer ?
#
loop_
_entity_poly.entity_id
_entity_poly.type
_entity_poly.pdbx_seq_one_letter_code
_entity_poly.pdbx_strand_id
1 'polypeptide(L)'
;MRPALRRWWAHAIAALLLGAASTAPTQRLPVLRQIDVPHGYYFREMYLPQLTSGPSTVAFTADGQSLVFSMQGSLWKQRLDSGTAVQLTAGPGYDYQPDVAPDGRRIVFTRYAGDALELQLLDLETGAVSALTSGGAVNCEPRWSPDGQRIAWVSTAGTGHFHVFVGALDGGRLQGGAAWPERKSNTPRYYYSAFDHELSPSWSPDGKEIAYVGNPEIIYGTGSIWRRALARDAEPRLVRQEETTWRARPDWSPDGKRIVYSSYTGRSWHQLWVTTSAGNGDPLALTYGDWDATAARWSADGRRIAYVSNSSGDTQMHVMQVPGARDQLVAIRERQYLRSMGQLTLKIKGAASGDSELPARVAVVAADGRAYAPDDAWIQADDGFNRKLASFETHYFHTQGRSTLTLPAGDRKSVV
;
A
#
# COMPACT_ATOMS: atom_id res chain seq x y z
N MET A 1 -66.52 34.50 27.36
CA MET A 1 -65.51 35.22 26.54
C MET A 1 -64.15 34.52 26.69
N ARG A 2 -63.66 34.06 25.53
CA ARG A 2 -62.27 33.61 25.23
C ARG A 2 -61.74 32.33 25.88
N PRO A 3 -61.74 31.28 25.08
CA PRO A 3 -60.61 30.35 25.04
C PRO A 3 -60.14 30.15 23.59
N ALA A 4 -59.37 31.07 23.02
CA ALA A 4 -58.85 30.89 21.65
C ALA A 4 -57.37 31.27 21.47
N LEU A 5 -56.67 31.67 22.53
CA LEU A 5 -55.29 32.12 22.44
C LEU A 5 -54.19 31.14 22.95
N ARG A 6 -54.63 29.97 23.46
CA ARG A 6 -53.65 28.95 23.96
C ARG A 6 -53.24 27.87 22.96
N ARG A 7 -53.85 27.82 21.78
CA ARG A 7 -53.59 26.76 20.81
C ARG A 7 -52.52 27.10 19.75
N TRP A 8 -52.13 28.33 19.62
CA TRP A 8 -51.17 28.77 18.58
C TRP A 8 -49.71 28.68 19.02
N TRP A 9 -49.44 28.69 20.30
CA TRP A 9 -48.07 28.59 20.82
C TRP A 9 -47.54 27.15 20.87
N ALA A 10 -48.40 26.16 20.91
CA ALA A 10 -48.01 24.76 20.93
C ALA A 10 -47.56 24.25 19.54
N HIS A 11 -48.03 24.87 18.46
CA HIS A 11 -47.65 24.47 17.10
C HIS A 11 -46.39 25.23 16.59
N ALA A 12 -46.06 26.37 17.12
CA ALA A 12 -44.85 27.07 16.80
C ALA A 12 -43.58 26.45 17.44
N ILE A 13 -43.72 25.83 18.61
CA ILE A 13 -42.62 25.14 19.29
C ILE A 13 -42.37 23.77 18.66
N ALA A 14 -43.40 23.10 18.15
CA ALA A 14 -43.22 21.83 17.44
C ALA A 14 -42.59 21.98 16.05
N ALA A 15 -42.77 23.11 15.37
CA ALA A 15 -42.17 23.39 14.08
C ALA A 15 -40.69 23.84 14.19
N LEU A 16 -40.26 24.34 15.35
CA LEU A 16 -38.86 24.73 15.60
C LEU A 16 -37.99 23.58 16.09
N LEU A 17 -38.57 22.44 16.51
CA LEU A 17 -37.84 21.27 16.92
C LEU A 17 -37.61 20.25 15.76
N LEU A 18 -38.26 20.45 14.61
CA LEU A 18 -38.09 19.62 13.43
C LEU A 18 -37.04 20.13 12.42
N GLY A 19 -36.43 21.30 12.70
CA GLY A 19 -35.47 21.94 11.80
C GLY A 19 -34.01 21.78 12.14
N ALA A 20 -33.65 21.04 13.20
CA ALA A 20 -32.27 20.78 13.55
C ALA A 20 -32.01 19.25 13.56
N ALA A 21 -32.31 18.58 12.46
CA ALA A 21 -31.55 17.40 12.09
C ALA A 21 -30.15 17.93 11.71
N SER A 22 -29.29 18.15 12.72
CA SER A 22 -27.87 18.25 12.47
C SER A 22 -27.49 16.94 11.79
N THR A 23 -27.20 17.02 10.51
CA THR A 23 -26.40 16.00 9.85
C THR A 23 -25.05 16.04 10.54
N ALA A 24 -24.95 15.37 11.71
CA ALA A 24 -23.66 15.00 12.21
C ALA A 24 -22.98 14.26 11.04
N PRO A 25 -21.79 14.67 10.61
CA PRO A 25 -21.11 13.94 9.57
C PRO A 25 -21.07 12.50 10.05
N THR A 26 -21.62 11.59 9.26
CA THR A 26 -21.56 10.17 9.56
C THR A 26 -20.10 9.85 9.73
N GLN A 27 -19.66 9.67 10.98
CA GLN A 27 -18.25 9.47 11.26
C GLN A 27 -17.90 8.12 10.63
N ARG A 28 -17.17 8.21 9.54
CA ARG A 28 -16.71 7.04 8.82
C ARG A 28 -15.86 6.18 9.76
N LEU A 29 -16.12 4.87 9.79
CA LEU A 29 -15.29 3.97 10.57
C LEU A 29 -13.87 3.96 10.00
N PRO A 30 -12.83 4.03 10.86
CA PRO A 30 -11.46 3.86 10.42
C PRO A 30 -11.29 2.59 9.59
N VAL A 31 -10.44 2.63 8.57
CA VAL A 31 -10.25 1.51 7.64
C VAL A 31 -9.95 0.18 8.35
N LEU A 32 -9.17 0.20 9.43
CA LEU A 32 -8.88 -1.01 10.21
C LEU A 32 -10.08 -1.64 10.90
N ARG A 33 -11.14 -0.87 11.17
CA ARG A 33 -12.40 -1.39 11.71
C ARG A 33 -13.34 -1.95 10.67
N GLN A 34 -13.04 -1.71 9.40
CA GLN A 34 -13.81 -2.25 8.28
C GLN A 34 -13.34 -3.65 7.89
N ILE A 35 -12.24 -4.11 8.49
CA ILE A 35 -11.66 -5.42 8.24
C ILE A 35 -12.17 -6.37 9.33
N ASP A 36 -12.91 -7.37 8.94
CA ASP A 36 -13.47 -8.37 9.86
C ASP A 36 -12.45 -9.49 10.13
N VAL A 37 -11.70 -9.31 11.21
CA VAL A 37 -10.69 -10.26 11.65
C VAL A 37 -10.56 -10.30 13.16
N PRO A 38 -10.15 -11.45 13.71
CA PRO A 38 -10.04 -11.64 15.16
C PRO A 38 -9.04 -10.71 15.85
N HIS A 39 -7.96 -10.33 15.16
CA HIS A 39 -6.88 -9.54 15.73
C HIS A 39 -6.47 -8.39 14.82
N GLY A 40 -6.77 -7.16 15.21
CA GLY A 40 -6.62 -5.97 14.37
C GLY A 40 -5.19 -5.47 14.17
N TYR A 41 -4.19 -5.92 14.96
CA TYR A 41 -2.86 -5.31 14.90
C TYR A 41 -1.97 -5.82 13.76
N TYR A 42 -2.25 -7.00 13.20
CA TYR A 42 -1.49 -7.51 12.05
C TYR A 42 -1.76 -6.77 10.74
N PHE A 43 -2.90 -6.07 10.63
CA PHE A 43 -3.27 -5.39 9.38
C PHE A 43 -2.40 -4.25 9.01
N ARG A 44 -1.88 -3.58 9.97
CA ARG A 44 -1.06 -2.43 9.78
C ARG A 44 0.15 -2.72 8.90
N GLU A 45 0.86 -3.81 9.18
CA GLU A 45 2.03 -4.19 8.41
C GLU A 45 1.68 -4.74 7.02
N MET A 46 0.47 -5.27 6.86
CA MET A 46 0.03 -5.90 5.62
C MET A 46 -0.53 -4.92 4.61
N TYR A 47 -1.31 -3.93 5.07
CA TYR A 47 -2.15 -3.12 4.18
C TYR A 47 -1.87 -1.63 4.26
N LEU A 48 -1.50 -1.10 5.40
CA LEU A 48 -1.17 0.31 5.51
C LEU A 48 0.21 0.58 4.91
N PRO A 49 0.42 1.77 4.32
CA PRO A 49 1.71 2.11 3.77
C PRO A 49 2.77 2.12 4.87
N GLN A 50 3.84 1.39 4.65
CA GLN A 50 5.02 1.51 5.50
C GLN A 50 5.71 2.82 5.13
N LEU A 51 5.76 3.75 6.06
CA LEU A 51 6.48 5.00 5.91
C LEU A 51 7.95 4.76 6.24
N THR A 52 8.68 4.39 5.23
CA THR A 52 10.15 4.40 5.28
C THR A 52 10.64 5.71 4.68
N SER A 53 11.83 6.16 5.04
CA SER A 53 12.51 7.27 4.37
C SER A 53 12.85 6.92 2.91
N GLY A 54 13.11 5.64 2.63
CA GLY A 54 13.36 5.10 1.31
C GLY A 54 12.13 4.51 0.60
N PRO A 55 12.33 3.88 -0.57
CA PRO A 55 11.27 3.22 -1.34
C PRO A 55 10.63 2.04 -0.60
N SER A 56 9.33 1.82 -0.78
CA SER A 56 8.60 0.70 -0.17
C SER A 56 8.01 -0.29 -1.18
N THR A 57 7.69 0.16 -2.38
CA THR A 57 7.17 -0.67 -3.48
C THR A 57 7.67 -0.14 -4.82
N VAL A 58 7.81 -1.01 -5.81
CA VAL A 58 8.40 -0.68 -7.11
C VAL A 58 7.66 -1.34 -8.26
N ALA A 59 7.62 -0.68 -9.43
CA ALA A 59 7.17 -1.22 -10.70
C ALA A 59 8.07 -0.69 -11.83
N PHE A 60 8.30 -1.48 -12.88
CA PHE A 60 8.92 -0.97 -14.10
C PHE A 60 7.94 -0.12 -14.92
N THR A 61 8.46 0.88 -15.63
CA THR A 61 7.75 1.46 -16.77
C THR A 61 7.63 0.46 -17.91
N ALA A 62 6.64 0.62 -18.79
CA ALA A 62 6.40 -0.31 -19.90
C ALA A 62 7.62 -0.50 -20.82
N ASP A 63 8.42 0.54 -21.02
CA ASP A 63 9.68 0.50 -21.77
C ASP A 63 10.85 -0.13 -20.98
N GLY A 64 10.64 -0.42 -19.70
CA GLY A 64 11.66 -0.96 -18.80
C GLY A 64 12.85 -0.06 -18.51
N GLN A 65 12.80 1.24 -18.87
CA GLN A 65 13.91 2.17 -18.68
C GLN A 65 13.87 2.95 -17.38
N SER A 66 12.73 2.90 -16.68
CA SER A 66 12.53 3.60 -15.42
C SER A 66 11.82 2.71 -14.41
N LEU A 67 11.92 3.09 -13.14
CA LEU A 67 11.11 2.56 -12.04
C LEU A 67 10.11 3.63 -11.59
N VAL A 68 8.91 3.18 -11.31
CA VAL A 68 7.90 3.91 -10.54
C VAL A 68 7.85 3.28 -9.16
N PHE A 69 7.89 4.08 -8.12
CA PHE A 69 7.96 3.58 -6.74
C PHE A 69 7.25 4.50 -5.77
N SER A 70 6.91 3.98 -4.61
CA SER A 70 6.36 4.77 -3.50
C SER A 70 7.45 5.09 -2.49
N MET A 71 7.53 6.34 -2.08
CA MET A 71 8.45 6.83 -1.08
C MET A 71 7.86 8.07 -0.40
N GLN A 72 7.92 8.11 0.92
CA GLN A 72 7.45 9.26 1.72
C GLN A 72 6.01 9.70 1.39
N GLY A 73 5.14 8.73 1.14
CA GLY A 73 3.73 8.96 0.86
C GLY A 73 3.41 9.50 -0.55
N SER A 74 4.36 9.54 -1.46
CA SER A 74 4.18 9.93 -2.86
C SER A 74 4.64 8.85 -3.82
N LEU A 75 4.14 8.87 -5.05
CA LEU A 75 4.74 8.14 -6.15
C LEU A 75 5.86 8.97 -6.77
N TRP A 76 6.91 8.27 -7.16
CA TRP A 76 8.10 8.81 -7.79
C TRP A 76 8.46 8.01 -9.03
N LYS A 77 9.17 8.64 -9.97
CA LYS A 77 9.74 7.98 -11.15
C LYS A 77 11.21 8.29 -11.23
N GLN A 78 12.03 7.29 -11.53
CA GLN A 78 13.47 7.45 -11.76
C GLN A 78 13.93 6.57 -12.90
N ARG A 79 14.74 7.12 -13.81
CA ARG A 79 15.42 6.33 -14.84
C ARG A 79 16.52 5.49 -14.20
N LEU A 80 16.76 4.30 -14.76
CA LEU A 80 17.80 3.37 -14.27
C LEU A 80 19.22 3.92 -14.45
N ASP A 81 19.41 4.81 -15.42
CA ASP A 81 20.70 5.45 -15.72
C ASP A 81 20.85 6.85 -15.08
N SER A 82 19.95 7.23 -14.17
CA SER A 82 19.93 8.54 -13.51
C SER A 82 19.92 8.39 -11.99
N GLY A 83 20.45 9.41 -11.31
CA GLY A 83 20.32 9.53 -9.83
C GLY A 83 19.16 10.43 -9.40
N THR A 84 18.35 10.95 -10.35
CA THR A 84 17.29 11.92 -10.06
C THR A 84 15.93 11.25 -10.06
N ALA A 85 15.25 11.30 -8.91
CA ALA A 85 13.86 10.88 -8.76
C ALA A 85 12.92 12.08 -8.94
N VAL A 86 11.91 11.93 -9.80
CA VAL A 86 10.89 12.94 -10.07
C VAL A 86 9.59 12.54 -9.38
N GLN A 87 9.03 13.42 -8.58
CA GLN A 87 7.76 13.19 -7.89
C GLN A 87 6.60 13.18 -8.90
N LEU A 88 5.73 12.19 -8.82
CA LEU A 88 4.56 12.04 -9.68
C LEU A 88 3.25 12.45 -9.00
N THR A 89 3.16 12.28 -7.69
CA THR A 89 1.96 12.62 -6.93
C THR A 89 2.31 13.46 -5.71
N ALA A 90 1.41 14.40 -5.35
CA ALA A 90 1.50 15.20 -4.16
C ALA A 90 0.08 15.50 -3.65
N GLY A 91 -0.06 15.75 -2.36
CA GLY A 91 -1.36 16.08 -1.78
C GLY A 91 -1.65 15.24 -0.53
N PRO A 92 -2.88 15.32 0.00
CA PRO A 92 -3.21 14.61 1.22
C PRO A 92 -3.23 13.09 1.01
N GLY A 93 -2.86 12.37 2.07
CA GLY A 93 -2.82 10.91 2.05
C GLY A 93 -1.50 10.35 1.56
N TYR A 94 -1.41 9.03 1.56
CA TYR A 94 -0.22 8.26 1.22
C TYR A 94 -0.48 7.42 -0.01
N ASP A 95 0.31 7.63 -1.06
CA ASP A 95 0.24 6.93 -2.33
C ASP A 95 1.29 5.83 -2.38
N TYR A 96 0.86 4.59 -2.68
CA TYR A 96 1.73 3.43 -2.67
C TYR A 96 1.21 2.30 -3.57
N GLN A 97 1.99 1.22 -3.71
CA GLN A 97 1.67 0.05 -4.53
C GLN A 97 1.33 0.44 -5.99
N PRO A 98 2.21 1.19 -6.69
CA PRO A 98 1.96 1.54 -8.07
C PRO A 98 2.06 0.32 -8.99
N ASP A 99 1.25 0.33 -10.05
CA ASP A 99 1.38 -0.56 -11.19
C ASP A 99 1.19 0.22 -12.49
N VAL A 100 2.15 0.09 -13.42
CA VAL A 100 2.17 0.84 -14.67
C VAL A 100 1.39 0.08 -15.73
N ALA A 101 0.48 0.74 -16.40
CA ALA A 101 -0.26 0.14 -17.51
C ALA A 101 0.67 -0.26 -18.66
N PRO A 102 0.36 -1.33 -19.42
CA PRO A 102 1.17 -1.76 -20.57
C PRO A 102 1.33 -0.69 -21.65
N ASP A 103 0.40 0.26 -21.76
CA ASP A 103 0.50 1.40 -22.66
C ASP A 103 1.52 2.46 -22.22
N GLY A 104 2.05 2.34 -21.00
CA GLY A 104 3.01 3.28 -20.41
C GLY A 104 2.45 4.66 -20.06
N ARG A 105 1.14 4.89 -20.21
CA ARG A 105 0.50 6.20 -20.02
C ARG A 105 -0.16 6.35 -18.67
N ARG A 106 -0.53 5.26 -18.02
CA ARG A 106 -1.34 5.28 -16.81
C ARG A 106 -0.68 4.49 -15.70
N ILE A 107 -0.87 4.95 -14.47
CA ILE A 107 -0.46 4.25 -13.26
C ILE A 107 -1.69 4.08 -12.38
N VAL A 108 -2.00 2.84 -12.02
CA VAL A 108 -2.95 2.56 -10.95
C VAL A 108 -2.17 2.41 -9.64
N PHE A 109 -2.74 2.92 -8.55
CA PHE A 109 -2.08 2.85 -7.25
C PHE A 109 -3.10 2.90 -6.11
N THR A 110 -2.66 2.56 -4.92
CA THR A 110 -3.44 2.67 -3.69
C THR A 110 -3.18 4.01 -3.03
N ARG A 111 -4.25 4.69 -2.58
CA ARG A 111 -4.17 5.88 -1.73
C ARG A 111 -4.79 5.61 -0.38
N TYR A 112 -4.01 5.81 0.67
CA TYR A 112 -4.49 5.86 2.04
C TYR A 112 -4.70 7.33 2.44
N ALA A 113 -5.93 7.76 2.61
CA ALA A 113 -6.27 9.13 2.99
C ALA A 113 -7.39 9.14 4.01
N GLY A 114 -7.15 9.78 5.14
CA GLY A 114 -8.08 9.78 6.27
C GLY A 114 -8.25 8.35 6.83
N ASP A 115 -9.42 7.77 6.64
CA ASP A 115 -9.76 6.41 7.07
C ASP A 115 -10.08 5.48 5.88
N ALA A 116 -9.65 5.83 4.67
CA ALA A 116 -9.97 5.11 3.44
C ALA A 116 -8.72 4.61 2.71
N LEU A 117 -8.83 3.41 2.18
CA LEU A 117 -7.89 2.80 1.26
C LEU A 117 -8.61 2.62 -0.08
N GLU A 118 -8.27 3.45 -1.06
CA GLU A 118 -8.95 3.47 -2.35
C GLU A 118 -7.95 3.46 -3.51
N LEU A 119 -8.36 2.86 -4.63
CA LEU A 119 -7.58 2.87 -5.84
C LEU A 119 -7.70 4.20 -6.56
N GLN A 120 -6.58 4.66 -7.09
CA GLN A 120 -6.47 5.88 -7.89
C GLN A 120 -5.82 5.57 -9.23
N LEU A 121 -6.10 6.38 -10.21
CA LEU A 121 -5.49 6.35 -11.53
C LEU A 121 -4.77 7.68 -11.77
N LEU A 122 -3.48 7.62 -12.08
CA LEU A 122 -2.68 8.74 -12.55
C LEU A 122 -2.53 8.63 -14.06
N ASP A 123 -2.88 9.68 -14.77
CA ASP A 123 -2.54 9.88 -16.17
C ASP A 123 -1.19 10.60 -16.26
N LEU A 124 -0.21 9.98 -16.89
CA LEU A 124 1.17 10.51 -16.95
C LEU A 124 1.34 11.66 -17.96
N GLU A 125 0.42 11.81 -18.90
CA GLU A 125 0.46 12.90 -19.88
C GLU A 125 -0.06 14.21 -19.27
N THR A 126 -1.15 14.12 -18.54
CA THR A 126 -1.81 15.29 -17.95
C THR A 126 -1.44 15.54 -16.49
N GLY A 127 -0.89 14.55 -15.79
CA GLY A 127 -0.66 14.59 -14.34
C GLY A 127 -1.95 14.48 -13.51
N ALA A 128 -3.09 14.24 -14.15
CA ALA A 128 -4.38 14.16 -13.47
C ALA A 128 -4.51 12.85 -12.67
N VAL A 129 -5.02 12.97 -11.46
CA VAL A 129 -5.33 11.82 -10.59
C VAL A 129 -6.85 11.72 -10.41
N SER A 130 -7.41 10.54 -10.67
CA SER A 130 -8.84 10.24 -10.53
C SER A 130 -9.06 9.02 -9.64
N ALA A 131 -10.15 9.03 -8.86
CA ALA A 131 -10.52 7.90 -8.02
C ALA A 131 -11.17 6.81 -8.86
N LEU A 132 -10.69 5.57 -8.71
CA LEU A 132 -11.25 4.37 -9.35
C LEU A 132 -12.27 3.67 -8.47
N THR A 133 -12.05 3.67 -7.16
CA THR A 133 -12.93 3.07 -6.17
C THR A 133 -13.36 4.09 -5.13
N SER A 134 -14.49 3.84 -4.51
CA SER A 134 -15.03 4.63 -3.41
C SER A 134 -16.02 3.76 -2.64
N GLY A 135 -16.36 4.13 -1.41
CA GLY A 135 -17.41 3.40 -0.69
C GLY A 135 -16.97 2.83 0.64
N GLY A 136 -15.69 2.95 0.97
CA GLY A 136 -15.19 2.66 2.31
C GLY A 136 -14.75 1.23 2.54
N ALA A 137 -14.78 0.37 1.54
CA ALA A 137 -14.05 -0.89 1.58
C ALA A 137 -12.53 -0.63 1.54
N VAL A 138 -11.75 -1.59 1.99
CA VAL A 138 -10.32 -1.60 1.72
C VAL A 138 -10.10 -1.99 0.27
N ASN A 139 -9.42 -1.17 -0.51
CA ASN A 139 -9.03 -1.45 -1.88
C ASN A 139 -7.54 -1.20 -2.04
N CYS A 140 -6.76 -2.25 -2.34
CA CYS A 140 -5.30 -2.15 -2.40
C CYS A 140 -4.69 -3.16 -3.40
N GLU A 141 -3.38 -3.12 -3.57
CA GLU A 141 -2.59 -4.02 -4.41
C GLU A 141 -3.09 -4.13 -5.86
N PRO A 142 -3.33 -3.00 -6.55
CA PRO A 142 -3.84 -3.05 -7.91
C PRO A 142 -2.79 -3.55 -8.91
N ARG A 143 -3.24 -4.29 -9.93
CA ARG A 143 -2.40 -4.86 -10.99
C ARG A 143 -3.12 -4.79 -12.34
N TRP A 144 -2.51 -4.14 -13.31
CA TRP A 144 -3.00 -4.16 -14.68
C TRP A 144 -2.93 -5.55 -15.29
N SER A 145 -3.94 -5.92 -16.05
CA SER A 145 -3.87 -7.07 -16.94
C SER A 145 -2.88 -6.82 -18.08
N PRO A 146 -2.28 -7.87 -18.67
CA PRO A 146 -1.30 -7.72 -19.75
C PRO A 146 -1.84 -6.98 -20.99
N ASP A 147 -3.13 -7.05 -21.24
CA ASP A 147 -3.82 -6.33 -22.33
C ASP A 147 -4.16 -4.86 -21.97
N GLY A 148 -3.92 -4.43 -20.72
CA GLY A 148 -4.23 -3.09 -20.24
C GLY A 148 -5.72 -2.74 -20.17
N GLN A 149 -6.62 -3.72 -20.25
CA GLN A 149 -8.07 -3.50 -20.24
C GLN A 149 -8.71 -3.73 -18.87
N ARG A 150 -8.07 -4.53 -18.03
CA ARG A 150 -8.60 -4.91 -16.71
C ARG A 150 -7.57 -4.59 -15.61
N ILE A 151 -8.10 -4.48 -14.41
CA ILE A 151 -7.30 -4.37 -13.18
C ILE A 151 -7.75 -5.49 -12.25
N ALA A 152 -6.78 -6.22 -11.67
CA ALA A 152 -6.99 -7.04 -10.49
C ALA A 152 -6.57 -6.24 -9.26
N TRP A 153 -7.29 -6.39 -8.15
CA TRP A 153 -6.95 -5.73 -6.89
C TRP A 153 -7.48 -6.54 -5.71
N VAL A 154 -7.02 -6.22 -4.54
CA VAL A 154 -7.55 -6.79 -3.29
C VAL A 154 -8.63 -5.88 -2.74
N SER A 155 -9.78 -6.44 -2.38
CA SER A 155 -10.88 -5.67 -1.79
C SER A 155 -11.59 -6.43 -0.69
N THR A 156 -12.15 -5.67 0.28
CA THR A 156 -13.05 -6.20 1.31
C THR A 156 -14.52 -5.90 0.99
N ALA A 157 -14.82 -5.41 -0.20
CA ALA A 157 -16.18 -5.01 -0.58
C ALA A 157 -17.14 -6.21 -0.52
N GLY A 158 -18.30 -5.98 0.09
CA GLY A 158 -19.39 -6.95 0.20
C GLY A 158 -19.30 -7.87 1.41
N THR A 159 -18.15 -8.42 1.76
CA THR A 159 -18.02 -9.42 2.84
C THR A 159 -17.22 -8.95 4.05
N GLY A 160 -16.37 -7.94 3.90
CA GLY A 160 -15.39 -7.54 4.91
C GLY A 160 -14.12 -8.39 4.93
N HIS A 161 -14.03 -9.41 4.07
CA HIS A 161 -12.86 -10.28 3.93
C HIS A 161 -12.05 -9.90 2.70
N PHE A 162 -10.77 -10.20 2.71
CA PHE A 162 -9.87 -9.87 1.60
C PHE A 162 -9.99 -10.86 0.46
N HIS A 163 -10.43 -10.38 -0.69
CA HIS A 163 -10.55 -11.17 -1.91
C HIS A 163 -9.92 -10.46 -3.10
N VAL A 164 -9.48 -11.23 -4.08
CA VAL A 164 -9.09 -10.71 -5.38
C VAL A 164 -10.35 -10.31 -6.15
N PHE A 165 -10.38 -9.07 -6.56
CA PHE A 165 -11.39 -8.49 -7.44
C PHE A 165 -10.78 -8.29 -8.83
N VAL A 166 -11.62 -8.37 -9.87
CA VAL A 166 -11.23 -8.07 -11.24
C VAL A 166 -12.30 -7.19 -11.86
N GLY A 167 -11.86 -6.14 -12.55
CA GLY A 167 -12.75 -5.21 -13.22
C GLY A 167 -12.12 -4.53 -14.42
N ALA A 168 -12.96 -3.96 -15.27
CA ALA A 168 -12.56 -3.13 -16.40
C ALA A 168 -12.80 -1.64 -16.08
N LEU A 169 -12.07 -0.76 -16.75
CA LEU A 169 -12.33 0.67 -16.70
C LEU A 169 -13.46 1.02 -17.66
N ASP A 170 -14.53 1.55 -17.10
CA ASP A 170 -15.68 2.07 -17.87
C ASP A 170 -16.03 3.48 -17.40
N GLY A 171 -16.04 4.44 -18.30
CA GLY A 171 -16.32 5.84 -18.00
C GLY A 171 -15.42 6.44 -16.91
N GLY A 172 -14.16 5.97 -16.77
CA GLY A 172 -13.21 6.43 -15.75
C GLY A 172 -13.44 5.84 -14.36
N ARG A 173 -14.33 4.85 -14.23
CA ARG A 173 -14.57 4.08 -12.99
C ARG A 173 -14.23 2.62 -13.20
N LEU A 174 -13.82 1.97 -12.13
CA LEU A 174 -13.55 0.55 -12.13
C LEU A 174 -14.86 -0.23 -11.89
N GLN A 175 -15.27 -0.99 -12.90
CA GLN A 175 -16.45 -1.84 -12.86
C GLN A 175 -16.02 -3.30 -12.74
N GLY A 176 -16.36 -3.95 -11.62
CA GLY A 176 -15.95 -5.32 -11.39
C GLY A 176 -16.45 -5.86 -10.06
N GLY A 177 -15.95 -7.01 -9.69
CA GLY A 177 -16.32 -7.69 -8.46
C GLY A 177 -15.30 -8.77 -8.07
N ALA A 178 -15.62 -9.55 -7.04
CA ALA A 178 -14.81 -10.68 -6.63
C ALA A 178 -14.58 -11.64 -7.80
N ALA A 179 -13.31 -12.00 -8.03
CA ALA A 179 -12.93 -12.88 -9.15
C ALA A 179 -13.55 -14.27 -9.00
N TRP A 180 -13.70 -14.70 -7.73
CA TRP A 180 -14.25 -16.01 -7.39
C TRP A 180 -15.21 -15.92 -6.21
N PRO A 181 -16.07 -16.94 -6.02
CA PRO A 181 -16.86 -17.06 -4.79
C PRO A 181 -15.97 -17.21 -3.57
N GLU A 182 -16.40 -16.62 -2.46
CA GLU A 182 -15.74 -16.75 -1.17
C GLU A 182 -15.66 -18.22 -0.74
N ARG A 183 -14.52 -18.63 -0.22
CA ARG A 183 -14.27 -19.99 0.26
C ARG A 183 -14.13 -19.98 1.77
N LYS A 184 -14.91 -20.84 2.43
CA LYS A 184 -14.76 -21.09 3.85
C LYS A 184 -13.54 -21.98 4.08
N SER A 185 -12.67 -21.58 5.01
CA SER A 185 -11.56 -22.41 5.44
C SER A 185 -12.06 -23.67 6.14
N ASN A 186 -11.45 -24.81 5.85
CA ASN A 186 -11.74 -26.06 6.53
C ASN A 186 -11.05 -26.17 7.89
N THR A 187 -10.13 -25.27 8.19
CA THR A 187 -9.31 -25.27 9.38
C THR A 187 -9.60 -24.02 10.22
N PRO A 188 -9.85 -24.11 11.54
CA PRO A 188 -9.94 -22.95 12.41
C PRO A 188 -8.61 -22.19 12.36
N ARG A 189 -8.65 -20.90 12.02
CA ARG A 189 -7.47 -20.07 11.93
C ARG A 189 -7.39 -19.12 13.11
N TYR A 190 -6.24 -19.11 13.76
CA TYR A 190 -6.05 -18.33 14.99
C TYR A 190 -6.07 -16.81 14.75
N TYR A 191 -5.47 -16.36 13.65
CA TYR A 191 -5.27 -14.93 13.39
C TYR A 191 -6.23 -14.33 12.36
N TYR A 192 -6.97 -15.14 11.61
CA TYR A 192 -7.81 -14.72 10.49
C TYR A 192 -9.25 -15.20 10.65
N SER A 193 -10.12 -14.72 9.76
CA SER A 193 -11.51 -15.14 9.74
C SER A 193 -11.66 -16.64 9.40
N ALA A 194 -12.88 -17.18 9.56
CA ALA A 194 -13.22 -18.53 9.10
C ALA A 194 -13.20 -18.67 7.57
N PHE A 195 -13.07 -17.57 6.83
CA PHE A 195 -13.00 -17.56 5.39
C PHE A 195 -11.56 -17.41 4.92
N ASP A 196 -11.25 -18.01 3.78
CA ASP A 196 -9.96 -17.83 3.13
C ASP A 196 -9.80 -16.37 2.68
N HIS A 197 -8.56 -15.91 2.61
CA HIS A 197 -8.24 -14.62 2.05
C HIS A 197 -7.44 -14.80 0.75
N GLU A 198 -7.51 -13.82 -0.11
CA GLU A 198 -6.78 -13.76 -1.38
C GLU A 198 -6.05 -12.43 -1.47
N LEU A 199 -4.73 -12.47 -1.56
CA LEU A 199 -3.85 -11.31 -1.48
C LEU A 199 -2.83 -11.29 -2.61
N SER A 200 -2.26 -10.11 -2.89
CA SER A 200 -1.12 -9.93 -3.78
C SER A 200 -1.33 -10.55 -5.17
N PRO A 201 -2.36 -10.13 -5.92
CA PRO A 201 -2.66 -10.70 -7.23
C PRO A 201 -1.55 -10.40 -8.25
N SER A 202 -1.26 -11.36 -9.13
CA SER A 202 -0.38 -11.21 -10.28
C SER A 202 -0.95 -11.95 -11.48
N TRP A 203 -1.11 -11.25 -12.60
CA TRP A 203 -1.65 -11.82 -13.81
C TRP A 203 -0.69 -12.79 -14.49
N SER A 204 -1.21 -13.89 -15.04
CA SER A 204 -0.49 -14.65 -16.06
C SER A 204 -0.32 -13.80 -17.34
N PRO A 205 0.76 -13.99 -18.10
CA PRO A 205 1.02 -13.18 -19.30
C PRO A 205 -0.08 -13.25 -20.37
N ASP A 206 -0.86 -14.33 -20.40
CA ASP A 206 -1.99 -14.49 -21.29
C ASP A 206 -3.31 -13.92 -20.74
N GLY A 207 -3.28 -13.36 -19.52
CA GLY A 207 -4.42 -12.71 -18.87
C GLY A 207 -5.55 -13.66 -18.46
N LYS A 208 -5.30 -14.98 -18.40
CA LYS A 208 -6.34 -15.98 -18.09
C LYS A 208 -6.32 -16.47 -16.65
N GLU A 209 -5.19 -16.37 -15.97
CA GLU A 209 -5.02 -16.81 -14.60
C GLU A 209 -4.46 -15.68 -13.73
N ILE A 210 -4.68 -15.80 -12.44
CA ILE A 210 -4.06 -14.94 -11.43
C ILE A 210 -3.31 -15.83 -10.44
N ALA A 211 -2.05 -15.50 -10.16
CA ALA A 211 -1.31 -15.98 -9.01
C ALA A 211 -1.62 -15.08 -7.81
N TYR A 212 -1.78 -15.65 -6.64
CA TYR A 212 -2.15 -14.92 -5.43
C TYR A 212 -1.68 -15.67 -4.18
N VAL A 213 -1.72 -15.00 -3.04
CA VAL A 213 -1.50 -15.60 -1.72
C VAL A 213 -2.84 -15.95 -1.08
N GLY A 214 -3.01 -17.19 -0.67
CA GLY A 214 -4.19 -17.67 0.02
C GLY A 214 -3.84 -18.71 1.09
N ASN A 215 -4.71 -18.87 2.08
CA ASN A 215 -4.47 -19.79 3.19
C ASN A 215 -5.68 -20.66 3.52
N PRO A 216 -6.05 -21.62 2.65
CA PRO A 216 -7.21 -22.47 2.91
C PRO A 216 -6.98 -23.53 4.00
N GLU A 217 -5.73 -23.88 4.34
CA GLU A 217 -5.43 -25.10 5.09
C GLU A 217 -4.52 -24.92 6.31
N ILE A 218 -3.75 -23.83 6.39
CA ILE A 218 -2.74 -23.64 7.44
C ILE A 218 -3.30 -22.81 8.59
N ILE A 219 -3.09 -23.26 9.84
CA ILE A 219 -3.59 -22.60 11.06
C ILE A 219 -2.92 -21.24 11.27
N TYR A 220 -1.64 -21.12 10.94
CA TYR A 220 -0.82 -19.93 11.14
C TYR A 220 -0.38 -19.35 9.80
N GLY A 221 0.03 -18.06 9.84
CA GLY A 221 0.58 -17.39 8.68
C GLY A 221 -0.47 -16.96 7.66
N THR A 222 -0.01 -16.34 6.59
CA THR A 222 -0.85 -15.80 5.51
C THR A 222 -1.12 -16.80 4.40
N GLY A 223 -0.40 -17.92 4.40
CA GLY A 223 -0.66 -19.03 3.50
C GLY A 223 0.39 -19.24 2.42
N SER A 224 -0.04 -19.83 1.34
CA SER A 224 0.77 -20.33 0.24
C SER A 224 0.53 -19.53 -1.03
N ILE A 225 1.37 -19.73 -2.04
CA ILE A 225 1.20 -19.15 -3.37
C ILE A 225 0.36 -20.11 -4.21
N TRP A 226 -0.75 -19.60 -4.70
CA TRP A 226 -1.70 -20.30 -5.55
C TRP A 226 -1.80 -19.64 -6.91
N ARG A 227 -2.32 -20.35 -7.90
CA ARG A 227 -2.81 -19.79 -9.16
C ARG A 227 -4.21 -20.30 -9.46
N ARG A 228 -5.02 -19.48 -10.11
CA ARG A 228 -6.41 -19.83 -10.43
C ARG A 228 -6.85 -19.16 -11.71
N ALA A 229 -7.57 -19.90 -12.58
CA ALA A 229 -8.16 -19.32 -13.76
C ALA A 229 -9.35 -18.40 -13.39
N LEU A 230 -9.65 -17.41 -14.23
CA LEU A 230 -10.75 -16.46 -14.00
C LEU A 230 -12.14 -17.04 -14.25
N ALA A 231 -12.25 -18.31 -14.66
CA ALA A 231 -13.54 -18.99 -14.70
C ALA A 231 -14.09 -19.14 -13.27
N ARG A 232 -15.38 -18.86 -13.10
CA ARG A 232 -16.03 -18.81 -11.79
C ARG A 232 -15.82 -20.08 -10.94
N ASP A 233 -15.88 -21.24 -11.58
CA ASP A 233 -15.77 -22.54 -10.92
C ASP A 233 -14.38 -23.17 -11.06
N ALA A 234 -13.38 -22.38 -11.45
CA ALA A 234 -12.01 -22.86 -11.56
C ALA A 234 -11.47 -23.23 -10.18
N GLU A 235 -10.82 -24.37 -10.10
CA GLU A 235 -10.14 -24.80 -8.86
C GLU A 235 -8.76 -24.15 -8.76
N PRO A 236 -8.37 -23.67 -7.55
CA PRO A 236 -7.03 -23.17 -7.32
C PRO A 236 -6.00 -24.30 -7.40
N ARG A 237 -4.83 -23.97 -7.94
CA ARG A 237 -3.68 -24.88 -8.03
C ARG A 237 -2.55 -24.34 -7.20
N LEU A 238 -2.01 -25.15 -6.31
CA LEU A 238 -0.86 -24.82 -5.49
C LEU A 238 0.37 -24.61 -6.38
N VAL A 239 1.04 -23.47 -6.23
CA VAL A 239 2.33 -23.18 -6.86
C VAL A 239 3.46 -23.45 -5.86
N ARG A 240 3.33 -22.91 -4.65
CA ARG A 240 4.33 -23.08 -3.61
C ARG A 240 3.68 -23.07 -2.23
N GLN A 241 3.97 -24.08 -1.43
CA GLN A 241 3.56 -24.12 -0.04
C GLN A 241 4.50 -23.25 0.80
N GLU A 242 3.92 -22.31 1.53
CA GLU A 242 4.59 -21.41 2.46
C GLU A 242 3.73 -21.27 3.73
N GLU A 243 4.32 -20.88 4.85
CA GLU A 243 3.56 -20.68 6.10
C GLU A 243 3.21 -19.21 6.34
N THR A 244 4.08 -18.30 5.91
CA THR A 244 3.91 -16.87 6.11
C THR A 244 4.41 -16.10 4.90
N THR A 245 3.51 -15.60 4.10
CA THR A 245 3.80 -14.99 2.80
C THR A 245 3.18 -13.62 2.59
N TRP A 246 2.76 -12.90 3.62
CA TRP A 246 2.13 -11.58 3.45
C TRP A 246 2.96 -10.57 2.66
N ARG A 247 4.29 -10.73 2.66
CA ARG A 247 5.21 -9.96 1.83
C ARG A 247 5.67 -10.71 0.58
N ALA A 248 5.07 -11.86 0.29
CA ALA A 248 5.48 -12.67 -0.84
C ALA A 248 5.34 -11.92 -2.16
N ARG A 249 4.23 -11.22 -2.34
CA ARG A 249 3.94 -10.41 -3.54
C ARG A 249 4.43 -11.11 -4.81
N PRO A 250 3.86 -12.26 -5.12
CA PRO A 250 4.28 -13.04 -6.28
C PRO A 250 4.15 -12.21 -7.55
N ASP A 251 5.11 -12.34 -8.45
CA ASP A 251 5.07 -11.70 -9.75
C ASP A 251 5.40 -12.68 -10.86
N TRP A 252 4.49 -12.81 -11.81
CA TRP A 252 4.59 -13.78 -12.89
C TRP A 252 5.54 -13.28 -13.97
N SER A 253 6.49 -14.13 -14.40
CA SER A 253 7.40 -13.75 -15.48
C SER A 253 6.67 -13.60 -16.81
N PRO A 254 7.10 -12.68 -17.71
CA PRO A 254 6.44 -12.46 -19.00
C PRO A 254 6.42 -13.67 -19.92
N ASP A 255 7.33 -14.62 -19.74
CA ASP A 255 7.35 -15.88 -20.49
C ASP A 255 6.35 -16.93 -19.96
N GLY A 256 5.64 -16.61 -18.87
CA GLY A 256 4.65 -17.49 -18.25
C GLY A 256 5.21 -18.67 -17.46
N LYS A 257 6.53 -18.83 -17.38
CA LYS A 257 7.14 -20.06 -16.86
C LYS A 257 7.53 -19.99 -15.40
N ARG A 258 7.69 -18.78 -14.85
CA ARG A 258 8.26 -18.57 -13.51
C ARG A 258 7.43 -17.57 -12.72
N ILE A 259 7.53 -17.68 -11.41
CA ILE A 259 7.00 -16.69 -10.46
C ILE A 259 8.14 -16.32 -9.52
N VAL A 260 8.44 -15.02 -9.41
CA VAL A 260 9.32 -14.47 -8.39
C VAL A 260 8.48 -14.08 -7.17
N TYR A 261 8.99 -14.30 -5.99
CA TYR A 261 8.31 -13.95 -4.74
C TYR A 261 9.32 -13.71 -3.62
N SER A 262 8.86 -13.12 -2.54
CA SER A 262 9.65 -12.89 -1.33
C SER A 262 9.23 -13.87 -0.23
N SER A 263 10.20 -14.52 0.41
CA SER A 263 9.95 -15.43 1.52
C SER A 263 11.14 -15.49 2.47
N TYR A 264 10.87 -15.74 3.75
CA TYR A 264 11.92 -16.01 4.73
C TYR A 264 12.05 -17.50 5.08
N THR A 265 11.54 -18.38 4.24
CA THR A 265 11.59 -19.84 4.45
C THR A 265 12.99 -20.30 4.86
N GLY A 266 13.10 -20.90 6.05
CA GLY A 266 14.35 -21.36 6.62
C GLY A 266 15.35 -20.25 7.02
N ARG A 267 14.91 -18.99 7.11
CA ARG A 267 15.73 -17.82 7.42
C ARG A 267 14.99 -16.82 8.32
N SER A 268 15.72 -15.85 8.85
CA SER A 268 15.14 -14.75 9.63
C SER A 268 14.75 -13.54 8.79
N TRP A 269 15.21 -13.46 7.53
CA TRP A 269 15.04 -12.33 6.64
C TRP A 269 14.36 -12.74 5.35
N HIS A 270 13.52 -11.88 4.79
CA HIS A 270 12.89 -12.12 3.51
C HIS A 270 13.94 -12.07 2.39
N GLN A 271 13.97 -13.10 1.58
CA GLN A 271 14.82 -13.20 0.40
C GLN A 271 13.94 -13.37 -0.84
N LEU A 272 14.49 -13.02 -2.01
CA LEU A 272 13.82 -13.29 -3.28
C LEU A 272 14.07 -14.73 -3.70
N TRP A 273 12.99 -15.37 -4.11
CA TRP A 273 12.96 -16.71 -4.63
C TRP A 273 12.27 -16.73 -5.98
N VAL A 274 12.65 -17.66 -6.83
CA VAL A 274 11.95 -17.95 -8.08
C VAL A 274 11.55 -19.42 -8.10
N THR A 275 10.31 -19.67 -8.51
CA THR A 275 9.78 -21.03 -8.69
C THR A 275 9.16 -21.16 -10.08
N THR A 276 8.88 -22.39 -10.52
CA THR A 276 8.12 -22.62 -11.75
C THR A 276 6.66 -22.24 -11.53
N SER A 277 6.02 -21.63 -12.53
CA SER A 277 4.59 -21.33 -12.44
C SER A 277 3.69 -22.58 -12.38
N ALA A 278 4.23 -23.72 -12.78
CA ALA A 278 3.55 -25.01 -12.67
C ALA A 278 3.53 -25.57 -11.23
N GLY A 279 4.39 -25.05 -10.34
CA GLY A 279 4.51 -25.54 -8.97
C GLY A 279 5.32 -26.83 -8.83
N ASN A 280 6.07 -27.21 -9.85
CA ASN A 280 6.94 -28.39 -9.85
C ASN A 280 8.41 -27.99 -9.69
N GLY A 281 9.12 -28.69 -8.84
CA GLY A 281 10.53 -28.44 -8.53
C GLY A 281 10.76 -27.51 -7.33
N ASP A 282 12.00 -27.46 -6.89
CA ASP A 282 12.42 -26.64 -5.77
C ASP A 282 12.62 -25.19 -6.19
N PRO A 283 12.29 -24.23 -5.33
CA PRO A 283 12.54 -22.82 -5.62
C PRO A 283 14.03 -22.51 -5.56
N LEU A 284 14.47 -21.60 -6.39
CA LEU A 284 15.82 -21.07 -6.43
C LEU A 284 15.88 -19.72 -5.72
N ALA A 285 16.78 -19.57 -4.74
CA ALA A 285 17.06 -18.30 -4.10
C ALA A 285 17.80 -17.37 -5.07
N LEU A 286 17.31 -16.15 -5.23
CA LEU A 286 17.93 -15.10 -6.03
C LEU A 286 18.78 -14.15 -5.19
N THR A 287 18.42 -13.96 -3.92
CA THR A 287 19.16 -13.13 -2.96
C THR A 287 19.51 -13.92 -1.72
N TYR A 288 20.53 -13.47 -1.02
CA TYR A 288 21.00 -14.12 0.20
C TYR A 288 21.70 -13.10 1.11
N GLY A 289 21.24 -12.97 2.35
CA GLY A 289 21.88 -12.07 3.33
C GLY A 289 21.05 -11.92 4.60
N ASP A 290 21.57 -11.13 5.55
CA ASP A 290 20.93 -10.80 6.82
C ASP A 290 20.14 -9.48 6.69
N TRP A 291 19.35 -9.37 5.63
CA TRP A 291 18.54 -8.22 5.25
C TRP A 291 17.34 -8.66 4.41
N ASP A 292 16.33 -7.79 4.32
CA ASP A 292 15.13 -8.06 3.56
C ASP A 292 15.26 -7.65 2.08
N ALA A 293 14.77 -8.51 1.20
CA ALA A 293 14.48 -8.22 -0.20
C ALA A 293 13.01 -8.53 -0.48
N THR A 294 12.26 -7.51 -0.91
CA THR A 294 10.80 -7.58 -1.05
C THR A 294 10.30 -6.85 -2.30
N ALA A 295 9.00 -6.97 -2.57
CA ALA A 295 8.30 -6.25 -3.63
C ALA A 295 8.90 -6.47 -5.04
N ALA A 296 9.31 -7.70 -5.33
CA ALA A 296 9.91 -8.06 -6.60
C ALA A 296 8.97 -7.90 -7.79
N ARG A 297 9.48 -7.37 -8.90
CA ARG A 297 8.73 -7.15 -10.15
C ARG A 297 9.58 -7.47 -11.37
N TRP A 298 9.04 -8.27 -12.27
CA TRP A 298 9.66 -8.53 -13.56
C TRP A 298 9.60 -7.30 -14.47
N SER A 299 10.66 -7.07 -15.24
CA SER A 299 10.60 -6.21 -16.42
C SER A 299 9.80 -6.88 -17.53
N ALA A 300 9.17 -6.08 -18.41
CA ALA A 300 8.35 -6.60 -19.51
C ALA A 300 9.12 -7.54 -20.47
N ASP A 301 10.44 -7.37 -20.61
CA ASP A 301 11.29 -8.23 -21.41
C ASP A 301 11.74 -9.54 -20.70
N GLY A 302 11.37 -9.70 -19.41
CA GLY A 302 11.71 -10.86 -18.59
C GLY A 302 13.20 -11.02 -18.26
N ARG A 303 14.02 -9.97 -18.48
CA ARG A 303 15.47 -10.02 -18.29
C ARG A 303 15.93 -9.40 -16.99
N ARG A 304 15.06 -8.68 -16.30
CA ARG A 304 15.37 -7.99 -15.05
C ARG A 304 14.27 -8.17 -14.03
N ILE A 305 14.67 -8.09 -12.76
CA ILE A 305 13.77 -8.04 -11.61
C ILE A 305 14.13 -6.79 -10.81
N ALA A 306 13.18 -5.88 -10.63
CA ALA A 306 13.31 -4.78 -9.68
C ALA A 306 12.78 -5.22 -8.31
N TYR A 307 13.40 -4.75 -7.24
CA TYR A 307 12.98 -5.06 -5.89
C TYR A 307 13.44 -3.98 -4.89
N VAL A 308 12.95 -4.05 -3.69
CA VAL A 308 13.34 -3.18 -2.58
C VAL A 308 14.12 -3.99 -1.55
N SER A 309 15.22 -3.44 -1.06
CA SER A 309 16.07 -4.06 -0.05
C SER A 309 16.52 -3.06 1.00
N ASN A 310 16.71 -3.52 2.23
CA ASN A 310 17.30 -2.75 3.34
C ASN A 310 18.75 -3.15 3.64
N SER A 311 19.44 -3.75 2.69
CA SER A 311 20.83 -4.24 2.86
C SER A 311 21.84 -3.14 3.21
N SER A 312 21.54 -1.89 2.94
CA SER A 312 22.37 -0.72 3.29
C SER A 312 21.88 0.07 4.52
N GLY A 313 20.91 -0.48 5.27
CA GLY A 313 20.30 0.13 6.46
C GLY A 313 18.91 0.68 6.19
N ASP A 314 18.75 1.63 5.26
CA ASP A 314 17.44 2.07 4.80
C ASP A 314 17.03 1.34 3.51
N THR A 315 15.76 1.41 3.17
CA THR A 315 15.24 0.76 1.95
C THR A 315 15.76 1.46 0.70
N GLN A 316 16.22 0.65 -0.26
CA GLN A 316 16.75 1.08 -1.55
C GLN A 316 16.15 0.24 -2.67
N MET A 317 16.13 0.80 -3.87
CA MET A 317 15.73 0.06 -5.08
C MET A 317 16.93 -0.66 -5.69
N HIS A 318 16.70 -1.88 -6.10
CA HIS A 318 17.66 -2.72 -6.79
C HIS A 318 17.07 -3.26 -8.10
N VAL A 319 17.92 -3.50 -9.07
CA VAL A 319 17.59 -4.18 -10.33
C VAL A 319 18.57 -5.30 -10.56
N MET A 320 18.06 -6.52 -10.58
CA MET A 320 18.82 -7.72 -10.83
C MET A 320 18.64 -8.20 -12.27
N GLN A 321 19.72 -8.58 -12.94
CA GLN A 321 19.67 -9.24 -14.25
C GLN A 321 19.36 -10.73 -14.11
N VAL A 322 18.52 -11.26 -14.98
CA VAL A 322 18.13 -12.68 -15.01
C VAL A 322 18.25 -13.22 -16.44
N PRO A 323 19.01 -14.29 -16.67
CA PRO A 323 19.85 -15.02 -15.74
C PRO A 323 21.14 -14.28 -15.39
N GLY A 324 21.82 -14.72 -14.34
CA GLY A 324 23.14 -14.22 -13.95
C GLY A 324 23.19 -13.50 -12.63
N ALA A 325 22.03 -13.09 -12.07
CA ALA A 325 21.88 -12.49 -10.74
C ALA A 325 22.81 -11.26 -10.49
N ARG A 326 23.26 -10.56 -11.55
CA ARG A 326 24.02 -9.33 -11.41
C ARG A 326 23.06 -8.25 -10.88
N ASP A 327 23.34 -7.78 -9.69
CA ASP A 327 22.56 -6.75 -8.99
C ASP A 327 23.10 -5.34 -9.20
N GLN A 328 22.20 -4.38 -9.33
CA GLN A 328 22.52 -2.96 -9.49
C GLN A 328 21.64 -2.16 -8.52
N LEU A 329 22.28 -1.40 -7.63
CA LEU A 329 21.62 -0.37 -6.84
C LEU A 329 21.14 0.79 -7.72
N VAL A 330 19.87 1.14 -7.60
CA VAL A 330 19.27 2.33 -8.23
C VAL A 330 19.20 3.45 -7.18
N ALA A 331 20.35 4.13 -6.99
CA ALA A 331 20.48 5.13 -5.93
C ALA A 331 19.72 6.43 -6.26
N ILE A 332 18.98 6.95 -5.28
CA ILE A 332 18.37 8.27 -5.34
C ILE A 332 19.38 9.28 -4.79
N ARG A 333 19.86 10.19 -5.63
CA ARG A 333 20.83 11.24 -5.27
C ARG A 333 20.19 12.62 -5.20
N GLU A 334 19.14 12.83 -5.99
CA GLU A 334 18.41 14.08 -6.11
C GLU A 334 16.90 13.81 -6.19
N ARG A 335 16.10 14.71 -5.64
CA ARG A 335 14.64 14.65 -5.68
C ARG A 335 14.09 15.92 -6.33
N GLN A 336 13.33 15.75 -7.39
CA GLN A 336 12.58 16.83 -8.03
C GLN A 336 11.12 16.76 -7.59
N TYR A 337 10.71 17.75 -6.82
CA TYR A 337 9.36 17.81 -6.24
C TYR A 337 8.40 18.53 -7.17
N LEU A 338 7.12 18.11 -7.16
CA LEU A 338 6.04 18.79 -7.89
C LEU A 338 5.68 20.17 -7.31
N ARG A 339 6.00 20.38 -6.03
CA ARG A 339 5.69 21.62 -5.31
C ARG A 339 6.96 22.17 -4.68
N SER A 340 6.96 23.47 -4.43
CA SER A 340 8.04 24.09 -3.67
C SER A 340 8.15 23.47 -2.29
N MET A 341 9.37 23.16 -1.90
CA MET A 341 9.70 22.61 -0.58
C MET A 341 10.44 23.66 0.24
N GLY A 342 10.26 23.60 1.55
CA GLY A 342 11.00 24.39 2.53
C GLY A 342 11.75 23.49 3.50
N GLN A 343 12.76 24.04 4.16
CA GLN A 343 13.46 23.34 5.23
C GLN A 343 12.98 23.82 6.60
N LEU A 344 12.72 22.91 7.51
CA LEU A 344 12.42 23.14 8.92
C LEU A 344 13.55 22.59 9.76
N THR A 345 14.25 23.46 10.50
CA THR A 345 15.21 23.04 11.51
C THR A 345 14.58 23.09 12.89
N LEU A 346 14.49 21.96 13.56
CA LEU A 346 14.04 21.80 14.94
C LEU A 346 15.22 21.83 15.89
N LYS A 347 15.07 22.53 17.02
CA LYS A 347 15.99 22.53 18.13
C LYS A 347 15.18 22.31 19.41
N ILE A 348 15.40 21.21 20.08
CA ILE A 348 14.66 20.80 21.27
C ILE A 348 15.53 21.05 22.50
N LYS A 349 15.03 21.88 23.41
CA LYS A 349 15.72 22.28 24.65
C LYS A 349 14.79 22.03 25.83
N GLY A 350 15.34 21.56 26.93
CA GLY A 350 14.60 21.43 28.18
C GLY A 350 14.59 22.75 28.99
N ALA A 351 13.48 23.02 29.65
CA ALA A 351 13.34 24.22 30.48
C ALA A 351 14.42 24.35 31.59
N ALA A 352 14.92 23.23 32.08
CA ALA A 352 15.95 23.17 33.12
C ALA A 352 17.37 22.98 32.60
N SER A 353 17.56 22.71 31.31
CA SER A 353 18.87 22.34 30.74
C SER A 353 19.62 23.53 30.12
N GLY A 354 19.10 24.75 30.23
CA GLY A 354 19.68 25.92 29.58
C GLY A 354 19.68 25.78 28.06
N ASP A 355 20.85 26.02 27.43
CA ASP A 355 20.99 25.94 25.98
C ASP A 355 21.29 24.54 25.41
N SER A 356 21.38 23.54 26.26
CA SER A 356 21.68 22.17 25.83
C SER A 356 20.53 21.56 25.06
N GLU A 357 20.84 20.97 23.90
CA GLU A 357 19.89 20.21 23.11
C GLU A 357 19.59 18.86 23.78
N LEU A 358 18.36 18.42 23.79
CA LEU A 358 17.91 17.19 24.45
C LEU A 358 17.36 16.17 23.43
N PRO A 359 17.70 14.87 23.58
CA PRO A 359 17.08 13.81 22.84
C PRO A 359 15.56 13.82 23.02
N ALA A 360 14.83 13.58 21.94
CA ALA A 360 13.37 13.58 21.97
C ALA A 360 12.76 12.66 20.92
N ARG A 361 11.52 12.26 21.18
CA ARG A 361 10.60 11.69 20.20
C ARG A 361 9.82 12.83 19.56
N VAL A 362 9.81 12.89 18.24
CA VAL A 362 9.22 13.99 17.46
C VAL A 362 8.24 13.47 16.42
N ALA A 363 7.05 14.05 16.38
CA ALA A 363 6.08 13.85 15.30
C ALA A 363 5.87 15.18 14.58
N VAL A 364 6.06 15.20 13.27
CA VAL A 364 5.82 16.38 12.43
C VAL A 364 4.78 16.03 11.40
N VAL A 365 3.64 16.72 11.46
CA VAL A 365 2.55 16.58 10.50
C VAL A 365 2.39 17.89 9.75
N ALA A 366 2.51 17.86 8.42
CA ALA A 366 2.30 19.04 7.59
C ALA A 366 0.81 19.31 7.32
N ALA A 367 0.50 20.43 6.68
CA ALA A 367 -0.87 20.82 6.35
C ALA A 367 -1.60 19.84 5.42
N ASP A 368 -0.86 19.01 4.67
CA ASP A 368 -1.39 17.94 3.84
C ASP A 368 -1.80 16.68 4.64
N GLY A 369 -1.62 16.68 5.95
CA GLY A 369 -1.95 15.56 6.85
C GLY A 369 -0.91 14.44 6.86
N ARG A 370 0.22 14.58 6.17
CA ARG A 370 1.29 13.59 6.15
C ARG A 370 2.30 13.81 7.27
N ALA A 371 2.83 12.72 7.77
CA ALA A 371 3.99 12.73 8.67
C ALA A 371 5.28 12.91 7.87
N TYR A 372 6.19 13.71 8.42
CA TYR A 372 7.50 13.98 7.84
C TYR A 372 8.60 13.72 8.85
N ALA A 373 9.73 13.25 8.37
CA ALA A 373 10.93 13.01 9.15
C ALA A 373 12.19 13.45 8.36
N PRO A 374 13.34 13.61 9.01
CA PRO A 374 14.61 13.73 8.29
C PRO A 374 14.84 12.57 7.35
N ASP A 375 15.55 12.81 6.24
CA ASP A 375 15.78 11.80 5.19
C ASP A 375 16.54 10.56 5.69
N ASP A 376 17.34 10.72 6.74
CA ASP A 376 18.14 9.68 7.37
C ASP A 376 17.51 9.13 8.67
N ALA A 377 16.30 9.56 9.00
CA ALA A 377 15.63 9.13 10.22
C ALA A 377 14.85 7.82 10.00
N TRP A 378 14.90 6.97 11.00
CA TRP A 378 14.01 5.83 11.10
C TRP A 378 12.62 6.30 11.54
N ILE A 379 11.63 6.13 10.66
CA ILE A 379 10.25 6.49 10.95
C ILE A 379 9.57 5.34 11.69
N GLN A 380 9.11 5.65 12.89
CA GLN A 380 8.33 4.74 13.72
C GLN A 380 6.85 5.06 13.56
N ALA A 381 6.01 4.09 13.84
CA ALA A 381 4.58 4.30 13.92
C ALA A 381 4.06 3.84 15.29
N ASP A 382 3.11 4.58 15.84
CA ASP A 382 2.51 4.29 17.14
C ASP A 382 1.20 3.52 16.95
N ASP A 383 1.25 2.20 17.13
CA ASP A 383 0.07 1.32 17.08
C ASP A 383 -0.78 1.38 18.34
N GLY A 384 -0.23 1.88 19.45
CA GLY A 384 -0.95 2.16 20.68
C GLY A 384 -1.75 3.46 20.69
N PHE A 385 -1.90 4.16 19.55
CA PHE A 385 -2.59 5.45 19.51
C PHE A 385 -4.07 5.36 19.91
N ASN A 386 -4.55 6.44 20.53
CA ASN A 386 -5.95 6.52 20.95
C ASN A 386 -6.84 6.80 19.72
N ARG A 387 -7.55 5.77 19.26
CA ARG A 387 -8.44 5.84 18.09
C ARG A 387 -9.66 6.76 18.26
N LYS A 388 -9.91 7.27 19.48
CA LYS A 388 -10.93 8.30 19.72
C LYS A 388 -10.40 9.70 19.43
N LEU A 389 -9.07 9.90 19.50
CA LEU A 389 -8.42 11.18 19.28
C LEU A 389 -7.87 11.32 17.86
N ALA A 390 -7.48 10.22 17.22
CA ALA A 390 -6.93 10.21 15.88
C ALA A 390 -7.55 9.08 15.05
N SER A 391 -7.84 9.34 13.79
CA SER A 391 -8.39 8.33 12.86
C SER A 391 -7.32 7.39 12.31
N PHE A 392 -6.05 7.76 12.43
CA PHE A 392 -4.91 6.96 11.98
C PHE A 392 -3.72 7.12 12.94
N GLU A 393 -2.75 6.25 12.82
CA GLU A 393 -1.57 6.18 13.65
C GLU A 393 -0.68 7.41 13.55
N THR A 394 -0.02 7.74 14.64
CA THR A 394 0.98 8.81 14.67
C THR A 394 2.33 8.26 14.26
N HIS A 395 2.94 8.88 13.27
CA HIS A 395 4.31 8.59 12.86
C HIS A 395 5.27 9.55 13.54
N TYR A 396 6.41 9.03 13.98
CA TYR A 396 7.43 9.79 14.70
C TYR A 396 8.84 9.30 14.39
N PHE A 397 9.81 10.11 14.74
CA PHE A 397 11.23 9.76 14.71
C PHE A 397 11.91 10.19 16.00
N HIS A 398 13.09 9.65 16.26
CA HIS A 398 13.93 10.07 17.36
C HIS A 398 15.00 11.04 16.89
N THR A 399 15.33 12.03 17.72
CA THR A 399 16.39 13.01 17.46
C THR A 399 17.28 13.18 18.71
N GLN A 400 18.53 13.58 18.49
CA GLN A 400 19.46 13.97 19.57
C GLN A 400 19.28 15.44 20.02
N GLY A 401 18.19 16.10 19.61
CA GLY A 401 17.84 17.47 19.97
C GLY A 401 17.86 18.43 18.78
N ARG A 402 18.46 18.06 17.65
CA ARG A 402 18.46 18.84 16.43
C ARG A 402 18.13 17.97 15.23
N SER A 403 17.22 18.44 14.38
CA SER A 403 16.87 17.77 13.14
C SER A 403 16.48 18.78 12.06
N THR A 404 16.77 18.47 10.82
CA THR A 404 16.34 19.26 9.66
C THR A 404 15.46 18.39 8.75
N LEU A 405 14.29 18.91 8.40
CA LEU A 405 13.30 18.23 7.56
C LEU A 405 13.00 19.04 6.32
N THR A 406 12.75 18.39 5.23
CA THR A 406 12.20 18.98 4.01
C THR A 406 10.68 18.81 3.99
N LEU A 407 9.94 19.91 3.93
CA LEU A 407 8.47 19.96 4.01
C LEU A 407 7.90 20.72 2.82
N PRO A 408 6.65 20.41 2.37
CA PRO A 408 5.94 21.25 1.42
C PRO A 408 5.86 22.68 1.92
N ALA A 409 6.14 23.65 1.04
CA ALA A 409 5.92 25.07 1.34
C ALA A 409 4.40 25.31 1.47
N GLY A 410 3.95 25.96 2.55
CA GLY A 410 2.54 26.24 2.81
C GLY A 410 2.22 26.47 4.28
N ASP A 411 0.93 26.57 4.57
CA ASP A 411 0.42 26.76 5.93
C ASP A 411 0.71 25.51 6.79
N ARG A 412 1.13 25.73 8.04
CA ARG A 412 1.67 24.69 8.90
C ARG A 412 0.79 24.45 10.11
N LYS A 413 0.42 23.22 10.34
CA LYS A 413 0.03 22.75 11.66
C LYS A 413 1.13 21.79 12.15
N SER A 414 2.04 22.28 12.96
CA SER A 414 3.03 21.45 13.63
C SER A 414 2.50 21.03 14.99
N VAL A 415 2.57 19.75 15.30
CA VAL A 415 2.32 19.22 16.63
C VAL A 415 3.61 18.55 17.10
N VAL A 416 4.14 19.05 18.20
CA VAL A 416 5.27 18.46 18.91
C VAL A 416 4.75 17.51 19.95
#